data_82c30089267b1dfe759360b5287d5371
#
_entry.id   82c30089267b1dfe759360b5287d5371
#
_cell.length_a   1.000
_cell.length_b   1.000
_cell.length_c   1.000
_cell.angle_alpha   90.00
_cell.angle_beta   90.00
_cell.angle_gamma   90.00
#
_symmetry.space_group_name_H-M   'P 1'
#
loop_
_entity.id
_entity.type
_entity.pdbx_description
1 polymer ?
#
loop_
_entity_poly.entity_id
_entity_poly.type
_entity_poly.pdbx_seq_one_letter_code
_entity_poly.pdbx_strand_id
1 'polypeptide(L)'
;MKMIRRRVGIAWFLWAGVIASLMGGCASSKQIHTQADDHYRLAQSYLSNESNLLAEQEIRKALTLRPDDARYLECLALIHQIQVYQPQGTLNLTRLQLAEEAYRAALRQADAPPSVLVNYSTVLLLRERPDEAIVMAQRALQVPGYDQPARAYTNIGIAYLKKGALTQAAEHFRKALDYQANLPEAHHNLGIAYTGLGRRAEAIREFHEAIRFRPSYVDAHLGLGKVLLEEGRKDEARAAFERVIALAPGSDMAAGVREQLKSLVP
;
A
#
# COMPACT_ATOMS: atom_id res chain seq x y z
N MET A 1 7.63 -8.59 -80.82
CA MET A 1 7.81 -7.52 -79.80
C MET A 1 6.48 -7.24 -79.06
N LYS A 2 5.96 -8.21 -78.29
CA LYS A 2 4.73 -8.07 -77.47
C LYS A 2 4.70 -9.19 -76.41
N MET A 3 5.52 -9.10 -75.33
CA MET A 3 5.36 -10.00 -74.18
C MET A 3 6.23 -9.58 -72.99
N ILE A 4 6.21 -8.29 -72.51
CA ILE A 4 6.89 -7.85 -71.30
C ILE A 4 6.03 -6.79 -70.58
N ARG A 5 4.73 -6.86 -70.54
CA ARG A 5 3.91 -5.85 -69.81
C ARG A 5 2.91 -6.42 -68.79
N ARG A 6 2.99 -7.72 -68.42
CA ARG A 6 2.00 -8.31 -67.47
C ARG A 6 2.55 -8.82 -66.13
N ARG A 7 3.81 -8.62 -65.79
CA ARG A 7 4.38 -9.11 -64.54
C ARG A 7 4.65 -8.04 -63.44
N VAL A 8 4.47 -6.75 -63.75
CA VAL A 8 4.73 -5.68 -62.76
C VAL A 8 3.49 -5.34 -61.92
N GLY A 9 2.28 -5.64 -62.41
CA GLY A 9 1.04 -5.28 -61.70
C GLY A 9 0.70 -6.16 -60.46
N ILE A 10 1.14 -7.42 -60.44
CA ILE A 10 0.76 -8.37 -59.38
C ILE A 10 1.63 -8.15 -58.11
N ALA A 11 2.88 -7.76 -58.27
CA ALA A 11 3.77 -7.50 -57.14
C ALA A 11 3.35 -6.26 -56.30
N TRP A 12 2.79 -5.25 -56.98
CA TRP A 12 2.31 -4.04 -56.29
C TRP A 12 1.03 -4.27 -55.46
N PHE A 13 0.12 -5.13 -55.93
CA PHE A 13 -1.09 -5.46 -55.19
C PHE A 13 -0.82 -6.33 -53.96
N LEU A 14 0.17 -7.21 -53.99
CA LEU A 14 0.57 -8.02 -52.85
C LEU A 14 1.29 -7.16 -51.78
N TRP A 15 2.12 -6.19 -52.18
CA TRP A 15 2.77 -5.26 -51.24
C TRP A 15 1.78 -4.27 -50.65
N ALA A 16 0.83 -3.75 -51.39
CA ALA A 16 -0.23 -2.88 -50.88
C ALA A 16 -1.14 -3.60 -49.88
N GLY A 17 -1.46 -4.88 -50.10
CA GLY A 17 -2.23 -5.71 -49.16
C GLY A 17 -1.49 -5.98 -47.84
N VAL A 18 -0.19 -6.24 -47.89
CA VAL A 18 0.65 -6.44 -46.71
C VAL A 18 0.81 -5.15 -45.91
N ILE A 19 1.03 -4.02 -46.58
CA ILE A 19 1.12 -2.71 -45.93
C ILE A 19 -0.23 -2.31 -45.32
N ALA A 20 -1.35 -2.54 -46.00
CA ALA A 20 -2.68 -2.25 -45.46
C ALA A 20 -3.02 -3.13 -44.25
N SER A 21 -2.63 -4.40 -44.24
CA SER A 21 -2.82 -5.29 -43.07
C SER A 21 -1.92 -4.92 -41.91
N LEU A 22 -0.69 -4.47 -42.16
CA LEU A 22 0.22 -3.94 -41.13
C LEU A 22 -0.26 -2.59 -40.56
N MET A 23 -0.75 -1.70 -41.41
CA MET A 23 -1.31 -0.41 -40.99
C MET A 23 -2.65 -0.58 -40.24
N GLY A 24 -3.51 -1.48 -40.67
CA GLY A 24 -4.76 -1.83 -39.98
C GLY A 24 -4.51 -2.48 -38.64
N GLY A 25 -3.51 -3.35 -38.51
CA GLY A 25 -3.09 -3.96 -37.27
C GLY A 25 -2.53 -2.94 -36.27
N CYS A 26 -1.69 -2.00 -36.70
CA CYS A 26 -1.16 -0.93 -35.88
C CYS A 26 -2.24 0.06 -35.38
N ALA A 27 -3.19 0.43 -36.23
CA ALA A 27 -4.30 1.31 -35.87
C ALA A 27 -5.23 0.64 -34.85
N SER A 28 -5.56 -0.64 -35.04
CA SER A 28 -6.33 -1.44 -34.09
C SER A 28 -5.61 -1.61 -32.74
N SER A 29 -4.32 -1.91 -32.74
CA SER A 29 -3.52 -2.01 -31.55
C SER A 29 -3.49 -0.68 -30.77
N LYS A 30 -3.25 0.45 -31.41
CA LYS A 30 -3.29 1.77 -30.78
C LYS A 30 -4.65 2.09 -30.15
N GLN A 31 -5.74 1.72 -30.79
CA GLN A 31 -7.09 1.92 -30.29
C GLN A 31 -7.34 1.06 -29.04
N ILE A 32 -6.91 -0.20 -29.05
CA ILE A 32 -6.99 -1.11 -27.89
C ILE A 32 -6.20 -0.52 -26.69
N HIS A 33 -4.98 -0.04 -26.92
CA HIS A 33 -4.17 0.59 -25.87
C HIS A 33 -4.87 1.82 -25.28
N THR A 34 -5.41 2.71 -26.13
CA THR A 34 -6.13 3.90 -25.66
C THR A 34 -7.36 3.53 -24.83
N GLN A 35 -8.16 2.57 -25.31
CA GLN A 35 -9.35 2.11 -24.60
C GLN A 35 -9.01 1.46 -23.24
N ALA A 36 -7.94 0.67 -23.17
CA ALA A 36 -7.47 0.08 -21.91
C ALA A 36 -7.01 1.17 -20.92
N ASP A 37 -6.24 2.15 -21.40
CA ASP A 37 -5.79 3.27 -20.57
C ASP A 37 -6.97 4.17 -20.10
N ASP A 38 -8.05 4.29 -20.89
CA ASP A 38 -9.26 5.01 -20.49
C ASP A 38 -9.97 4.29 -19.33
N HIS A 39 -10.14 2.97 -19.40
CA HIS A 39 -10.68 2.17 -18.31
C HIS A 39 -9.80 2.24 -17.05
N TYR A 40 -8.48 2.22 -17.21
CA TYR A 40 -7.54 2.38 -16.10
C TYR A 40 -7.68 3.75 -15.42
N ARG A 41 -7.74 4.85 -16.17
CA ARG A 41 -7.96 6.20 -15.62
C ARG A 41 -9.30 6.31 -14.89
N LEU A 42 -10.33 5.68 -15.44
CA LEU A 42 -11.65 5.64 -14.81
C LEU A 42 -11.61 4.85 -13.49
N ALA A 43 -10.91 3.70 -13.47
CA ALA A 43 -10.70 2.94 -12.24
C ALA A 43 -9.97 3.77 -11.15
N GLN A 44 -8.94 4.52 -11.53
CA GLN A 44 -8.23 5.40 -10.59
C GLN A 44 -9.15 6.53 -10.06
N SER A 45 -10.00 7.10 -10.92
CA SER A 45 -10.98 8.10 -10.51
C SER A 45 -12.02 7.53 -9.53
N TYR A 46 -12.48 6.30 -9.76
CA TYR A 46 -13.38 5.63 -8.82
C TYR A 46 -12.70 5.30 -7.48
N LEU A 47 -11.40 4.93 -7.50
CA LEU A 47 -10.63 4.72 -6.27
C LEU A 47 -10.52 6.01 -5.44
N SER A 48 -10.24 7.15 -6.07
CA SER A 48 -10.16 8.43 -5.36
C SER A 48 -11.50 8.89 -4.77
N ASN A 49 -12.62 8.37 -5.28
CA ASN A 49 -13.98 8.61 -4.79
C ASN A 49 -14.49 7.45 -3.91
N GLU A 50 -13.62 6.57 -3.42
CA GLU A 50 -13.93 5.42 -2.56
C GLU A 50 -14.95 4.42 -3.18
N SER A 51 -15.18 4.49 -4.49
CA SER A 51 -16.11 3.63 -5.22
C SER A 51 -15.43 2.34 -5.67
N ASN A 52 -14.94 1.55 -4.71
CA ASN A 52 -14.08 0.38 -4.94
C ASN A 52 -14.68 -0.68 -5.89
N LEU A 53 -16.01 -0.88 -5.87
CA LEU A 53 -16.68 -1.84 -6.75
C LEU A 53 -16.63 -1.39 -8.22
N LEU A 54 -16.88 -0.11 -8.48
CA LEU A 54 -16.81 0.46 -9.83
C LEU A 54 -15.36 0.47 -10.33
N ALA A 55 -14.41 0.80 -9.45
CA ALA A 55 -12.98 0.72 -9.75
C ALA A 55 -12.58 -0.70 -10.18
N GLU A 56 -13.05 -1.74 -9.45
CA GLU A 56 -12.79 -3.14 -9.80
C GLU A 56 -13.39 -3.52 -11.17
N GLN A 57 -14.59 -3.07 -11.48
CA GLN A 57 -15.22 -3.32 -12.78
C GLN A 57 -14.41 -2.71 -13.93
N GLU A 58 -13.99 -1.46 -13.80
CA GLU A 58 -13.24 -0.77 -14.84
C GLU A 58 -11.83 -1.34 -15.02
N ILE A 59 -11.10 -1.65 -13.94
CA ILE A 59 -9.77 -2.23 -14.10
C ILE A 59 -9.80 -3.63 -14.71
N ARG A 60 -10.87 -4.42 -14.46
CA ARG A 60 -11.06 -5.72 -15.12
C ARG A 60 -11.30 -5.57 -16.63
N LYS A 61 -12.02 -4.50 -17.07
CA LYS A 61 -12.15 -4.18 -18.51
C LYS A 61 -10.80 -3.83 -19.12
N ALA A 62 -9.98 -3.01 -18.44
CA ALA A 62 -8.62 -2.71 -18.88
C ALA A 62 -7.77 -3.97 -19.04
N LEU A 63 -7.81 -4.89 -18.06
CA LEU A 63 -7.11 -6.16 -18.08
C LEU A 63 -7.64 -7.15 -19.10
N THR A 64 -8.91 -7.06 -19.51
CA THR A 64 -9.44 -7.85 -20.65
C THR A 64 -8.78 -7.43 -21.96
N LEU A 65 -8.46 -6.16 -22.11
CA LEU A 65 -7.79 -5.62 -23.29
C LEU A 65 -6.27 -5.81 -23.25
N ARG A 66 -5.68 -5.70 -22.05
CA ARG A 66 -4.23 -5.84 -21.81
C ARG A 66 -3.97 -6.60 -20.50
N PRO A 67 -3.98 -7.93 -20.53
CA PRO A 67 -3.93 -8.78 -19.32
C PRO A 67 -2.60 -8.71 -18.58
N ASP A 68 -1.50 -8.33 -19.25
CA ASP A 68 -0.15 -8.34 -18.72
C ASP A 68 0.40 -6.92 -18.42
N ASP A 69 -0.45 -5.88 -18.41
CA ASP A 69 0.01 -4.54 -18.03
C ASP A 69 0.21 -4.46 -16.52
N ALA A 70 1.49 -4.24 -16.11
CA ALA A 70 1.87 -4.20 -14.70
C ALA A 70 1.12 -3.13 -13.89
N ARG A 71 0.80 -1.97 -14.48
CA ARG A 71 0.08 -0.87 -13.84
C ARG A 71 -1.37 -1.26 -13.54
N TYR A 72 -2.02 -1.99 -14.48
CA TYR A 72 -3.39 -2.45 -14.31
C TYR A 72 -3.48 -3.55 -13.26
N LEU A 73 -2.51 -4.47 -13.25
CA LEU A 73 -2.39 -5.52 -12.24
C LEU A 73 -2.13 -4.93 -10.86
N GLU A 74 -1.28 -3.90 -10.76
CA GLU A 74 -1.07 -3.15 -9.51
C GLU A 74 -2.36 -2.48 -9.03
N CYS A 75 -3.08 -1.82 -9.93
CA CYS A 75 -4.35 -1.17 -9.59
C CYS A 75 -5.39 -2.19 -9.06
N LEU A 76 -5.52 -3.34 -9.72
CA LEU A 76 -6.40 -4.42 -9.24
C LEU A 76 -5.97 -4.92 -7.86
N ALA A 77 -4.66 -5.13 -7.65
CA ALA A 77 -4.11 -5.56 -6.37
C ALA A 77 -4.41 -4.53 -5.27
N LEU A 78 -4.24 -3.24 -5.55
CA LEU A 78 -4.53 -2.15 -4.62
C LEU A 78 -6.03 -2.11 -4.25
N ILE A 79 -6.93 -2.28 -5.23
CA ILE A 79 -8.37 -2.37 -4.99
C ILE A 79 -8.69 -3.51 -4.01
N HIS A 80 -8.12 -4.69 -4.23
CA HIS A 80 -8.31 -5.81 -3.32
C HIS A 80 -7.71 -5.54 -1.95
N GLN A 81 -6.53 -4.92 -1.88
CA GLN A 81 -5.86 -4.58 -0.62
C GLN A 81 -6.68 -3.59 0.23
N ILE A 82 -7.30 -2.57 -0.38
CA ILE A 82 -8.19 -1.62 0.31
C ILE A 82 -9.40 -2.35 0.91
N GLN A 83 -9.92 -3.35 0.21
CA GLN A 83 -11.08 -4.14 0.63
C GLN A 83 -10.73 -5.29 1.62
N VAL A 84 -9.48 -5.38 2.07
CA VAL A 84 -9.07 -6.39 3.07
C VAL A 84 -9.71 -6.14 4.42
N TYR A 85 -9.89 -4.89 4.83
CA TYR A 85 -10.50 -4.57 6.11
C TYR A 85 -12.02 -4.51 5.99
N GLN A 86 -12.71 -5.32 6.78
CA GLN A 86 -14.15 -5.28 6.91
C GLN A 86 -14.59 -4.25 7.97
N PRO A 87 -15.83 -3.75 7.92
CA PRO A 87 -16.33 -2.79 8.91
C PRO A 87 -16.22 -3.27 10.36
N GLN A 88 -16.24 -4.60 10.58
CA GLN A 88 -16.09 -5.24 11.90
C GLN A 88 -14.63 -5.37 12.36
N GLY A 89 -13.66 -4.84 11.60
CA GLY A 89 -12.24 -4.92 11.91
C GLY A 89 -11.58 -6.28 11.57
N THR A 90 -12.33 -7.23 11.01
CA THR A 90 -11.78 -8.53 10.59
C THR A 90 -11.15 -8.46 9.21
N LEU A 91 -10.14 -9.32 8.94
CA LEU A 91 -9.51 -9.38 7.63
C LEU A 91 -10.29 -10.29 6.68
N ASN A 92 -10.56 -9.78 5.48
CA ASN A 92 -11.07 -10.57 4.37
C ASN A 92 -9.92 -11.34 3.71
N LEU A 93 -9.72 -12.58 4.09
CA LEU A 93 -8.61 -13.42 3.61
C LEU A 93 -8.69 -13.68 2.10
N THR A 94 -9.89 -13.73 1.52
CA THR A 94 -10.06 -13.88 0.06
C THR A 94 -9.55 -12.64 -0.67
N ARG A 95 -9.89 -11.44 -0.20
CA ARG A 95 -9.38 -10.20 -0.78
C ARG A 95 -7.86 -10.08 -0.63
N LEU A 96 -7.33 -10.50 0.51
CA LEU A 96 -5.90 -10.53 0.76
C LEU A 96 -5.18 -11.49 -0.20
N GLN A 97 -5.76 -12.66 -0.49
CA GLN A 97 -5.22 -13.60 -1.46
C GLN A 97 -5.25 -13.03 -2.88
N LEU A 98 -6.37 -12.45 -3.31
CA LEU A 98 -6.50 -11.82 -4.63
C LEU A 98 -5.51 -10.67 -4.82
N ALA A 99 -5.26 -9.86 -3.77
CA ALA A 99 -4.25 -8.82 -3.80
C ALA A 99 -2.84 -9.41 -4.00
N GLU A 100 -2.51 -10.48 -3.26
CA GLU A 100 -1.22 -11.16 -3.40
C GLU A 100 -1.02 -11.73 -4.81
N GLU A 101 -2.03 -12.39 -5.38
CA GLU A 101 -1.98 -12.95 -6.73
C GLU A 101 -1.75 -11.87 -7.79
N ALA A 102 -2.47 -10.75 -7.67
CA ALA A 102 -2.34 -9.65 -8.62
C ALA A 102 -0.97 -8.93 -8.51
N TYR A 103 -0.44 -8.71 -7.30
CA TYR A 103 0.93 -8.17 -7.14
C TYR A 103 1.98 -9.12 -7.70
N ARG A 104 1.85 -10.42 -7.47
CA ARG A 104 2.75 -11.42 -8.06
C ARG A 104 2.67 -11.43 -9.58
N ALA A 105 1.49 -11.25 -10.15
CA ALA A 105 1.32 -11.13 -11.59
C ALA A 105 2.00 -9.88 -12.14
N ALA A 106 1.84 -8.72 -11.47
CA ALA A 106 2.52 -7.49 -11.84
C ALA A 106 4.05 -7.64 -11.79
N LEU A 107 4.59 -8.30 -10.76
CA LEU A 107 6.04 -8.50 -10.61
C LEU A 107 6.66 -9.47 -11.63
N ARG A 108 5.87 -10.21 -12.39
CA ARG A 108 6.35 -11.00 -13.53
C ARG A 108 6.61 -10.16 -14.76
N GLN A 109 6.07 -8.94 -14.82
CA GLN A 109 6.28 -8.04 -15.92
C GLN A 109 7.59 -7.27 -15.76
N ALA A 110 8.32 -7.09 -16.86
CA ALA A 110 9.63 -6.44 -16.85
C ALA A 110 9.56 -4.94 -16.51
N ASP A 111 8.42 -4.31 -16.77
CA ASP A 111 8.13 -2.89 -16.57
C ASP A 111 7.35 -2.61 -15.27
N ALA A 112 7.31 -3.57 -14.33
CA ALA A 112 6.62 -3.41 -13.06
C ALA A 112 7.18 -2.20 -12.28
N PRO A 113 6.34 -1.23 -11.90
CA PRO A 113 6.80 -0.06 -11.16
C PRO A 113 7.26 -0.45 -9.75
N PRO A 114 8.23 0.29 -9.15
CA PRO A 114 8.75 -0.03 -7.81
C PRO A 114 7.67 0.01 -6.71
N SER A 115 6.59 0.75 -6.90
CA SER A 115 5.42 0.79 -6.01
C SER A 115 4.81 -0.60 -5.79
N VAL A 116 4.82 -1.46 -6.80
CA VAL A 116 4.35 -2.87 -6.69
C VAL A 116 5.10 -3.61 -5.59
N LEU A 117 6.42 -3.44 -5.50
CA LEU A 117 7.24 -4.10 -4.48
C LEU A 117 6.86 -3.66 -3.06
N VAL A 118 6.67 -2.35 -2.86
CA VAL A 118 6.31 -1.81 -1.54
C VAL A 118 4.87 -2.14 -1.16
N ASN A 119 3.93 -2.04 -2.10
CA ASN A 119 2.55 -2.41 -1.85
C ASN A 119 2.44 -3.92 -1.57
N TYR A 120 3.18 -4.76 -2.30
CA TYR A 120 3.22 -6.20 -2.03
C TYR A 120 3.85 -6.51 -0.66
N SER A 121 4.90 -5.77 -0.24
CA SER A 121 5.45 -5.93 1.11
C SER A 121 4.40 -5.69 2.20
N THR A 122 3.47 -4.74 2.01
CA THR A 122 2.36 -4.51 2.94
C THR A 122 1.42 -5.73 2.99
N VAL A 123 1.09 -6.32 1.84
CA VAL A 123 0.28 -7.55 1.80
C VAL A 123 0.98 -8.71 2.51
N LEU A 124 2.29 -8.86 2.34
CA LEU A 124 3.09 -9.88 3.03
C LEU A 124 3.10 -9.68 4.55
N LEU A 125 3.14 -8.43 5.03
CA LEU A 125 3.00 -8.11 6.47
C LEU A 125 1.63 -8.52 7.02
N LEU A 126 0.56 -8.31 6.27
CA LEU A 126 -0.79 -8.75 6.62
C LEU A 126 -0.93 -10.28 6.59
N ARG A 127 -0.11 -10.95 5.79
CA ARG A 127 -0.03 -12.42 5.70
C ARG A 127 0.91 -13.05 6.74
N GLU A 128 1.42 -12.26 7.69
CA GLU A 128 2.39 -12.70 8.70
C GLU A 128 3.67 -13.32 8.10
N ARG A 129 4.15 -12.73 6.98
CA ARG A 129 5.36 -13.13 6.26
C ARG A 129 6.41 -12.01 6.26
N PRO A 130 6.95 -11.63 7.45
CA PRO A 130 7.79 -10.45 7.59
C PRO A 130 9.13 -10.54 6.83
N ASP A 131 9.73 -11.73 6.72
CA ASP A 131 11.01 -11.88 6.01
C ASP A 131 10.86 -11.58 4.51
N GLU A 132 9.79 -12.05 3.90
CA GLU A 132 9.52 -11.76 2.49
C GLU A 132 9.14 -10.29 2.28
N ALA A 133 8.44 -9.68 3.23
CA ALA A 133 8.14 -8.26 3.20
C ALA A 133 9.41 -7.41 3.21
N ILE A 134 10.40 -7.75 4.05
CA ILE A 134 11.72 -7.10 4.07
C ILE A 134 12.38 -7.19 2.70
N VAL A 135 12.42 -8.38 2.09
CA VAL A 135 13.03 -8.58 0.78
C VAL A 135 12.37 -7.70 -0.28
N MET A 136 11.03 -7.65 -0.33
CA MET A 136 10.33 -6.84 -1.31
C MET A 136 10.59 -5.34 -1.11
N ALA A 137 10.52 -4.85 0.13
CA ALA A 137 10.79 -3.45 0.43
C ALA A 137 12.26 -3.05 0.15
N GLN A 138 13.22 -3.93 0.45
CA GLN A 138 14.63 -3.71 0.11
C GLN A 138 14.87 -3.66 -1.41
N ARG A 139 14.21 -4.53 -2.17
CA ARG A 139 14.28 -4.48 -3.64
C ARG A 139 13.78 -3.15 -4.19
N ALA A 140 12.70 -2.59 -3.63
CA ALA A 140 12.21 -1.28 -4.04
C ALA A 140 13.25 -0.18 -3.80
N LEU A 141 13.94 -0.20 -2.66
CA LEU A 141 15.00 0.76 -2.34
C LEU A 141 16.22 0.67 -3.27
N GLN A 142 16.41 -0.45 -3.96
CA GLN A 142 17.49 -0.64 -4.93
C GLN A 142 17.14 -0.15 -6.34
N VAL A 143 15.87 0.18 -6.61
CA VAL A 143 15.45 0.68 -7.92
C VAL A 143 15.90 2.13 -8.07
N PRO A 144 16.71 2.45 -9.11
CA PRO A 144 17.14 3.83 -9.35
C PRO A 144 15.94 4.77 -9.54
N GLY A 145 15.96 5.91 -8.85
CA GLY A 145 14.89 6.91 -8.95
C GLY A 145 13.62 6.58 -8.16
N TYR A 146 13.63 5.55 -7.30
CA TYR A 146 12.49 5.30 -6.42
C TYR A 146 12.27 6.49 -5.46
N ASP A 147 11.09 7.10 -5.54
CA ASP A 147 10.75 8.39 -4.92
C ASP A 147 10.06 8.30 -3.56
N GLN A 148 9.72 7.09 -3.08
CA GLN A 148 9.00 6.87 -1.82
C GLN A 148 9.76 5.98 -0.81
N PRO A 149 11.05 6.22 -0.52
CA PRO A 149 11.85 5.38 0.34
C PRO A 149 11.31 5.30 1.78
N ALA A 150 10.64 6.35 2.26
CA ALA A 150 10.02 6.38 3.58
C ALA A 150 9.01 5.23 3.78
N ARG A 151 8.19 4.93 2.77
CA ARG A 151 7.22 3.82 2.85
C ARG A 151 7.91 2.45 2.91
N ALA A 152 8.96 2.25 2.12
CA ALA A 152 9.73 1.01 2.14
C ALA A 152 10.39 0.80 3.50
N TYR A 153 11.05 1.83 4.06
CA TYR A 153 11.64 1.75 5.40
C TYR A 153 10.59 1.53 6.49
N THR A 154 9.41 2.14 6.39
CA THR A 154 8.30 1.88 7.34
C THR A 154 7.88 0.41 7.31
N ASN A 155 7.72 -0.19 6.11
CA ASN A 155 7.35 -1.60 5.99
C ASN A 155 8.44 -2.53 6.54
N ILE A 156 9.73 -2.22 6.31
CA ILE A 156 10.85 -2.97 6.92
C ILE A 156 10.80 -2.85 8.45
N GLY A 157 10.56 -1.66 8.98
CA GLY A 157 10.42 -1.43 10.42
C GLY A 157 9.27 -2.24 11.03
N ILE A 158 8.10 -2.26 10.39
CA ILE A 158 6.95 -3.09 10.81
C ILE A 158 7.30 -4.58 10.77
N ALA A 159 8.01 -5.03 9.74
CA ALA A 159 8.46 -6.42 9.64
C ALA A 159 9.37 -6.80 10.83
N TYR A 160 10.31 -5.93 11.21
CA TYR A 160 11.16 -6.16 12.36
C TYR A 160 10.39 -6.10 13.70
N LEU A 161 9.37 -5.24 13.83
CA LEU A 161 8.46 -5.27 15.00
C LEU A 161 7.76 -6.62 15.11
N LYS A 162 7.20 -7.14 14.01
CA LYS A 162 6.56 -8.47 13.99
C LYS A 162 7.51 -9.61 14.38
N LYS A 163 8.79 -9.47 14.08
CA LYS A 163 9.85 -10.42 14.48
C LYS A 163 10.36 -10.20 15.91
N GLY A 164 9.89 -9.20 16.64
CA GLY A 164 10.40 -8.82 17.96
C GLY A 164 11.79 -8.17 17.94
N ALA A 165 12.31 -7.83 16.76
CA ALA A 165 13.64 -7.23 16.58
C ALA A 165 13.55 -5.69 16.74
N LEU A 166 13.29 -5.25 17.99
CA LEU A 166 12.89 -3.88 18.30
C LEU A 166 13.94 -2.83 17.95
N THR A 167 15.24 -3.14 18.12
CA THR A 167 16.33 -2.23 17.77
C THR A 167 16.37 -1.96 16.27
N GLN A 168 16.26 -3.01 15.45
CA GLN A 168 16.23 -2.90 13.99
C GLN A 168 14.95 -2.19 13.53
N ALA A 169 13.80 -2.47 14.17
CA ALA A 169 12.56 -1.75 13.90
C ALA A 169 12.73 -0.24 14.11
N ALA A 170 13.26 0.18 15.26
CA ALA A 170 13.52 1.58 15.57
C ALA A 170 14.48 2.25 14.57
N GLU A 171 15.54 1.54 14.16
CA GLU A 171 16.48 2.04 13.14
C GLU A 171 15.77 2.32 11.82
N HIS A 172 14.94 1.38 11.35
CA HIS A 172 14.25 1.54 10.07
C HIS A 172 13.14 2.59 10.11
N PHE A 173 12.42 2.76 11.22
CA PHE A 173 11.47 3.86 11.37
C PHE A 173 12.18 5.22 11.39
N ARG A 174 13.34 5.34 12.03
CA ARG A 174 14.15 6.56 11.96
C ARG A 174 14.57 6.87 10.53
N LYS A 175 15.07 5.88 9.77
CA LYS A 175 15.36 6.06 8.35
C LYS A 175 14.14 6.52 7.56
N ALA A 176 12.94 5.99 7.85
CA ALA A 176 11.72 6.47 7.22
C ALA A 176 11.47 7.96 7.52
N LEU A 177 11.66 8.37 8.77
CA LEU A 177 11.47 9.75 9.23
C LEU A 177 12.56 10.71 8.70
N ASP A 178 13.77 10.22 8.43
CA ASP A 178 14.83 11.01 7.75
C ASP A 178 14.41 11.39 6.31
N TYR A 179 13.66 10.54 5.63
CA TYR A 179 13.10 10.82 4.30
C TYR A 179 11.81 11.64 4.36
N GLN A 180 10.95 11.37 5.34
CA GLN A 180 9.67 12.05 5.50
C GLN A 180 9.33 12.20 6.99
N ALA A 181 9.66 13.37 7.56
CA ALA A 181 9.53 13.64 8.99
C ALA A 181 8.07 13.73 9.50
N ASN A 182 7.08 13.86 8.62
CA ASN A 182 5.67 14.02 8.97
C ASN A 182 4.84 12.74 8.75
N LEU A 183 5.39 11.58 9.08
CA LEU A 183 4.71 10.27 8.97
C LEU A 183 4.16 9.82 10.33
N PRO A 184 2.86 10.00 10.61
CA PRO A 184 2.27 9.60 11.91
C PRO A 184 2.46 8.11 12.21
N GLU A 185 2.36 7.25 11.17
CA GLU A 185 2.52 5.80 11.31
C GLU A 185 3.96 5.42 11.71
N ALA A 186 4.96 6.09 11.15
CA ALA A 186 6.36 5.83 11.49
C ALA A 186 6.67 6.27 12.92
N HIS A 187 6.20 7.45 13.34
CA HIS A 187 6.32 7.91 14.71
C HIS A 187 5.61 6.98 15.70
N HIS A 188 4.37 6.59 15.42
CA HIS A 188 3.62 5.65 16.26
C HIS A 188 4.38 4.32 16.45
N ASN A 189 4.83 3.71 15.34
CA ASN A 189 5.54 2.44 15.38
C ASN A 189 6.93 2.56 16.03
N LEU A 190 7.61 3.70 15.89
CA LEU A 190 8.85 4.00 16.60
C LEU A 190 8.59 4.11 18.12
N GLY A 191 7.48 4.73 18.50
CA GLY A 191 7.00 4.76 19.89
C GLY A 191 6.78 3.35 20.45
N ILE A 192 6.16 2.46 19.68
CA ILE A 192 6.00 1.05 20.06
C ILE A 192 7.37 0.37 20.23
N ALA A 193 8.29 0.55 19.28
CA ALA A 193 9.63 -0.02 19.36
C ALA A 193 10.38 0.47 20.62
N TYR A 194 10.33 1.77 20.91
CA TYR A 194 10.96 2.34 22.10
C TYR A 194 10.30 1.87 23.42
N THR A 195 8.98 1.68 23.43
CA THR A 195 8.28 1.09 24.58
C THR A 195 8.83 -0.32 24.86
N GLY A 196 8.91 -1.16 23.86
CA GLY A 196 9.44 -2.51 24.01
C GLY A 196 10.93 -2.57 24.39
N LEU A 197 11.70 -1.52 24.05
CA LEU A 197 13.10 -1.36 24.48
C LEU A 197 13.26 -0.75 25.89
N GLY A 198 12.15 -0.41 26.59
CA GLY A 198 12.18 0.26 27.87
C GLY A 198 12.55 1.75 27.80
N ARG A 199 12.64 2.33 26.60
CA ARG A 199 13.01 3.73 26.33
C ARG A 199 11.76 4.63 26.39
N ARG A 200 11.10 4.65 27.56
CA ARG A 200 9.77 5.24 27.72
C ARG A 200 9.71 6.73 27.41
N ALA A 201 10.70 7.50 27.83
CA ALA A 201 10.74 8.94 27.53
C ALA A 201 10.77 9.24 26.03
N GLU A 202 11.45 8.39 25.26
CA GLU A 202 11.52 8.50 23.80
C GLU A 202 10.22 8.02 23.17
N ALA A 203 9.62 6.95 23.68
CA ALA A 203 8.32 6.48 23.22
C ALA A 203 7.23 7.55 23.38
N ILE A 204 7.18 8.24 24.52
CA ILE A 204 6.25 9.34 24.78
C ILE A 204 6.44 10.46 23.75
N ARG A 205 7.68 10.85 23.43
CA ARG A 205 7.95 11.87 22.41
C ARG A 205 7.42 11.45 21.04
N GLU A 206 7.68 10.21 20.66
CA GLU A 206 7.26 9.71 19.35
C GLU A 206 5.73 9.59 19.22
N PHE A 207 5.03 9.16 20.28
CA PHE A 207 3.57 9.18 20.28
C PHE A 207 3.00 10.60 20.21
N HIS A 208 3.62 11.59 20.86
CA HIS A 208 3.22 12.98 20.70
C HIS A 208 3.43 13.49 19.27
N GLU A 209 4.54 13.15 18.63
CA GLU A 209 4.76 13.51 17.22
C GLU A 209 3.71 12.83 16.30
N ALA A 210 3.37 11.56 16.53
CA ALA A 210 2.31 10.88 15.80
C ALA A 210 0.96 11.61 15.94
N ILE A 211 0.62 12.04 17.16
CA ILE A 211 -0.60 12.80 17.47
C ILE A 211 -0.54 14.21 16.88
N ARG A 212 0.62 14.86 16.91
CA ARG A 212 0.81 16.20 16.32
C ARG A 212 0.50 16.20 14.83
N PHE A 213 0.97 15.18 14.10
CA PHE A 213 0.72 15.05 12.66
C PHE A 213 -0.67 14.50 12.33
N ARG A 214 -1.25 13.68 13.23
CA ARG A 214 -2.62 13.15 13.11
C ARG A 214 -3.34 13.18 14.45
N PRO A 215 -4.02 14.28 14.80
CA PRO A 215 -4.72 14.42 16.09
C PRO A 215 -5.81 13.37 16.36
N SER A 216 -6.35 12.75 15.30
CA SER A 216 -7.35 11.68 15.38
C SER A 216 -6.75 10.27 15.40
N TYR A 217 -5.43 10.12 15.60
CA TYR A 217 -4.78 8.80 15.57
C TYR A 217 -5.01 8.04 16.88
N VAL A 218 -6.07 7.24 16.91
CA VAL A 218 -6.55 6.53 18.12
C VAL A 218 -5.46 5.65 18.73
N ASP A 219 -4.73 4.87 17.91
CA ASP A 219 -3.67 3.97 18.37
C ASP A 219 -2.51 4.73 19.03
N ALA A 220 -2.17 5.93 18.54
CA ALA A 220 -1.13 6.75 19.14
C ALA A 220 -1.56 7.29 20.51
N HIS A 221 -2.81 7.70 20.68
CA HIS A 221 -3.35 8.08 22.00
C HIS A 221 -3.36 6.89 22.97
N LEU A 222 -3.74 5.70 22.47
CA LEU A 222 -3.70 4.48 23.29
C LEU A 222 -2.27 4.12 23.72
N GLY A 223 -1.31 4.16 22.78
CA GLY A 223 0.11 3.91 23.06
C GLY A 223 0.67 4.89 24.07
N LEU A 224 0.39 6.18 23.91
CA LEU A 224 0.78 7.24 24.84
C LEU A 224 0.22 6.99 26.24
N GLY A 225 -1.09 6.71 26.34
CA GLY A 225 -1.75 6.46 27.63
C GLY A 225 -1.13 5.28 28.37
N LYS A 226 -0.83 4.19 27.68
CA LYS A 226 -0.18 3.00 28.25
C LYS A 226 1.21 3.31 28.82
N VAL A 227 2.06 3.97 28.04
CA VAL A 227 3.43 4.31 28.48
C VAL A 227 3.42 5.31 29.63
N LEU A 228 2.54 6.30 29.59
CA LEU A 228 2.38 7.27 30.71
C LEU A 228 1.92 6.58 31.99
N LEU A 229 1.05 5.58 31.89
CA LEU A 229 0.62 4.79 33.03
C LEU A 229 1.77 3.98 33.64
N GLU A 230 2.60 3.36 32.81
CA GLU A 230 3.81 2.65 33.26
C GLU A 230 4.83 3.57 33.91
N GLU A 231 4.87 4.86 33.56
CA GLU A 231 5.69 5.91 34.18
C GLU A 231 5.06 6.49 35.48
N GLY A 232 3.85 6.02 35.86
CA GLY A 232 3.10 6.53 36.99
C GLY A 232 2.44 7.89 36.77
N ARG A 233 2.45 8.43 35.56
CA ARG A 233 1.86 9.72 35.18
C ARG A 233 0.35 9.56 34.91
N LYS A 234 -0.38 9.23 35.98
CA LYS A 234 -1.78 8.78 35.93
C LYS A 234 -2.74 9.80 35.32
N ASP A 235 -2.58 11.08 35.59
CA ASP A 235 -3.49 12.11 35.07
C ASP A 235 -3.30 12.33 33.58
N GLU A 236 -2.08 12.30 33.10
CA GLU A 236 -1.78 12.39 31.68
C GLU A 236 -2.20 11.14 30.91
N ALA A 237 -2.01 9.96 31.52
CA ALA A 237 -2.51 8.70 30.97
C ALA A 237 -4.04 8.73 30.84
N ARG A 238 -4.75 9.24 31.85
CA ARG A 238 -6.20 9.43 31.83
C ARG A 238 -6.63 10.32 30.66
N ALA A 239 -6.00 11.47 30.50
CA ALA A 239 -6.32 12.38 29.40
C ALA A 239 -6.12 11.73 28.02
N ALA A 240 -5.03 10.96 27.83
CA ALA A 240 -4.79 10.22 26.59
C ALA A 240 -5.86 9.14 26.35
N PHE A 241 -6.26 8.39 27.35
CA PHE A 241 -7.31 7.38 27.28
C PHE A 241 -8.71 7.98 27.00
N GLU A 242 -9.03 9.13 27.59
CA GLU A 242 -10.27 9.86 27.29
C GLU A 242 -10.35 10.28 25.82
N ARG A 243 -9.21 10.63 25.20
CA ARG A 243 -9.15 10.88 23.76
C ARG A 243 -9.44 9.64 22.93
N VAL A 244 -8.97 8.45 23.34
CA VAL A 244 -9.32 7.16 22.67
C VAL A 244 -10.84 6.97 22.68
N ILE A 245 -11.50 7.17 23.83
CA ILE A 245 -12.96 7.02 23.96
C ILE A 245 -13.70 8.05 23.10
N ALA A 246 -13.22 9.30 23.07
CA ALA A 246 -13.84 10.37 22.28
C ALA A 246 -13.73 10.15 20.78
N LEU A 247 -12.60 9.61 20.30
CA LEU A 247 -12.34 9.38 18.89
C LEU A 247 -13.00 8.11 18.34
N ALA A 248 -13.16 7.07 19.18
CA ALA A 248 -13.71 5.78 18.78
C ALA A 248 -14.68 5.19 19.81
N PRO A 249 -15.80 5.87 20.15
CA PRO A 249 -16.62 5.56 21.32
C PRO A 249 -17.25 4.16 21.32
N GLY A 250 -17.52 3.59 20.15
CA GLY A 250 -18.15 2.26 19.97
C GLY A 250 -17.16 1.12 19.75
N SER A 251 -15.83 1.36 19.81
CA SER A 251 -14.83 0.34 19.54
C SER A 251 -14.54 -0.53 20.78
N ASP A 252 -14.09 -1.76 20.54
CA ASP A 252 -13.58 -2.66 21.59
C ASP A 252 -12.40 -2.03 22.36
N MET A 253 -11.59 -1.23 21.64
CA MET A 253 -10.50 -0.46 22.22
C MET A 253 -11.01 0.52 23.28
N ALA A 254 -12.06 1.30 22.97
CA ALA A 254 -12.67 2.22 23.93
C ALA A 254 -13.32 1.47 25.10
N ALA A 255 -13.89 0.29 24.88
CA ALA A 255 -14.42 -0.54 25.95
C ALA A 255 -13.30 -0.98 26.91
N GLY A 256 -12.20 -1.50 26.39
CA GLY A 256 -11.03 -1.87 27.19
C GLY A 256 -10.43 -0.68 27.97
N VAL A 257 -10.35 0.47 27.33
CA VAL A 257 -9.86 1.71 27.99
C VAL A 257 -10.79 2.17 29.11
N ARG A 258 -12.13 2.07 28.96
CA ARG A 258 -13.07 2.40 30.05
C ARG A 258 -12.85 1.54 31.29
N GLU A 259 -12.60 0.24 31.11
CA GLU A 259 -12.28 -0.64 32.25
C GLU A 259 -10.94 -0.26 32.90
N GLN A 260 -9.95 0.09 32.10
CA GLN A 260 -8.66 0.54 32.62
C GLN A 260 -8.78 1.85 33.40
N LEU A 261 -9.58 2.81 32.95
CA LEU A 261 -9.85 4.06 33.64
C LEU A 261 -10.55 3.85 34.99
N LYS A 262 -11.44 2.87 35.14
CA LYS A 262 -12.07 2.54 36.40
C LYS A 262 -11.02 2.12 37.48
N SER A 263 -9.97 1.43 37.05
CA SER A 263 -8.88 1.02 37.95
C SER A 263 -7.95 2.17 38.37
N LEU A 264 -8.03 3.33 37.71
CA LEU A 264 -7.25 4.52 38.02
C LEU A 264 -7.96 5.50 38.97
N VAL A 265 -9.24 5.23 39.27
CA VAL A 265 -9.97 6.00 40.31
C VAL A 265 -9.50 5.49 41.66
N PRO A 266 -9.09 6.39 42.58
CA PRO A 266 -8.64 6.01 43.90
C PRO A 266 -9.76 5.39 44.75
#